data_1167de78698907e0bfc20a9fe40c1dc8
#
_entry.id   1167de78698907e0bfc20a9fe40c1dc8
#
_cell.length_a   1.000
_cell.length_b   1.000
_cell.length_c   1.000
_cell.angle_alpha   90.00
_cell.angle_beta   90.00
_cell.angle_gamma   90.00
#
_symmetry.space_group_name_H-M   'P 1'
#
loop_
_entity.id
_entity.type
_entity.pdbx_description
1 polymer ?
#
loop_
_entity_poly.entity_id
_entity_poly.type
_entity_poly.pdbx_seq_one_letter_code
_entity_poly.pdbx_strand_id
1 'polypeptide(L)'
;MILPPEAHPLANALAFTFTSPTYQRFSALLVGAVLTTGRRTVANVLRTLRHLAPGHRTSYQRVLSRAPWSGLRLGCALMRFLLEHLVPYGPVQLVGDDTVDGHKGERVYGKGRHRDPVRSTHSYTTWRYGHRWVVLAVLVEFPFATRRWALAVL
;
A
#
# COMPACT_ATOMS: atom_id res chain seq x y z
N MET A 1 -16.02 10.55 -10.16
CA MET A 1 -14.99 9.76 -9.43
C MET A 1 -15.38 8.29 -9.54
N ILE A 2 -14.44 7.38 -9.72
CA ILE A 2 -14.72 5.93 -9.93
C ILE A 2 -15.11 5.22 -8.61
N LEU A 3 -14.94 5.90 -7.49
CA LEU A 3 -15.19 5.36 -6.15
C LEU A 3 -16.67 5.46 -5.76
N PRO A 4 -17.22 4.44 -5.07
CA PRO A 4 -18.55 4.50 -4.51
C PRO A 4 -18.64 5.58 -3.42
N PRO A 5 -19.82 6.14 -3.14
CA PRO A 5 -20.01 7.22 -2.16
C PRO A 5 -19.43 6.91 -0.78
N GLU A 6 -19.53 5.67 -0.34
CA GLU A 6 -19.04 5.20 0.97
C GLU A 6 -17.52 5.30 1.09
N ALA A 7 -16.79 5.26 -0.03
CA ALA A 7 -15.33 5.38 -0.05
C ALA A 7 -14.86 6.85 -0.19
N HIS A 8 -15.77 7.81 -0.40
CA HIS A 8 -15.40 9.22 -0.57
C HIS A 8 -14.70 9.81 0.67
N PRO A 9 -15.10 9.54 1.93
CA PRO A 9 -14.39 10.06 3.10
C PRO A 9 -12.92 9.65 3.12
N LEU A 10 -12.63 8.37 2.90
CA LEU A 10 -11.26 7.87 2.80
C LEU A 10 -10.50 8.51 1.62
N ALA A 11 -11.14 8.56 0.46
CA ALA A 11 -10.54 9.15 -0.74
C ALA A 11 -10.16 10.61 -0.53
N ASN A 12 -11.05 11.41 0.09
CA ASN A 12 -10.82 12.81 0.40
C ASN A 12 -9.69 12.99 1.43
N ALA A 13 -9.64 12.13 2.46
CA ALA A 13 -8.56 12.14 3.45
C ALA A 13 -7.17 11.90 2.81
N LEU A 14 -7.08 11.16 1.72
CA LEU A 14 -5.82 10.88 1.02
C LEU A 14 -5.50 11.94 -0.05
N ALA A 15 -6.48 12.67 -0.55
CA ALA A 15 -6.34 13.55 -1.72
C ALA A 15 -5.28 14.64 -1.55
N PHE A 16 -5.17 15.24 -0.36
CA PHE A 16 -4.24 16.34 -0.10
C PHE A 16 -2.76 15.95 -0.17
N THR A 17 -2.45 14.65 -0.22
CA THR A 17 -1.06 14.16 -0.36
C THR A 17 -0.56 14.21 -1.80
N PHE A 18 -1.43 14.53 -2.75
CA PHE A 18 -1.15 14.52 -4.18
C PHE A 18 -1.52 15.84 -4.85
N THR A 19 -0.95 16.10 -6.02
CA THR A 19 -1.52 17.07 -6.95
C THR A 19 -2.79 16.50 -7.59
N SER A 20 -3.75 17.33 -7.99
CA SER A 20 -5.02 16.88 -8.57
C SER A 20 -4.87 15.87 -9.73
N PRO A 21 -3.99 16.10 -10.75
CA PRO A 21 -3.82 15.13 -11.82
C PRO A 21 -3.19 13.80 -11.36
N THR A 22 -2.33 13.84 -10.33
CA THR A 22 -1.72 12.63 -9.76
C THR A 22 -2.74 11.85 -8.95
N TYR A 23 -3.56 12.56 -8.16
CA TYR A 23 -4.63 11.96 -7.37
C TYR A 23 -5.67 11.21 -8.22
N GLN A 24 -6.11 11.80 -9.33
CA GLN A 24 -7.04 11.13 -10.25
C GLN A 24 -6.50 9.79 -10.75
N ARG A 25 -5.21 9.76 -11.14
CA ARG A 25 -4.56 8.53 -11.60
C ARG A 25 -4.31 7.55 -10.46
N PHE A 26 -3.91 8.04 -9.29
CA PHE A 26 -3.73 7.23 -8.08
C PHE A 26 -5.05 6.55 -7.68
N SER A 27 -6.15 7.29 -7.64
CA SER A 27 -7.48 6.74 -7.31
C SER A 27 -7.90 5.64 -8.29
N ALA A 28 -7.65 5.84 -9.59
CA ALA A 28 -7.91 4.80 -10.59
C ALA A 28 -7.04 3.56 -10.35
N LEU A 29 -5.75 3.74 -10.07
CA LEU A 29 -4.85 2.61 -9.74
C LEU A 29 -5.30 1.88 -8.48
N LEU A 30 -5.73 2.61 -7.44
CA LEU A 30 -6.22 2.03 -6.19
C LEU A 30 -7.47 1.15 -6.44
N VAL A 31 -8.49 1.70 -7.09
CA VAL A 31 -9.71 0.96 -7.44
C VAL A 31 -9.38 -0.25 -8.32
N GLY A 32 -8.57 -0.04 -9.34
CA GLY A 32 -8.18 -1.12 -10.23
C GLY A 32 -7.35 -2.20 -9.53
N ALA A 33 -6.52 -1.85 -8.54
CA ALA A 33 -5.77 -2.83 -7.74
C ALA A 33 -6.69 -3.69 -6.87
N VAL A 34 -7.79 -3.14 -6.36
CA VAL A 34 -8.81 -3.90 -5.62
C VAL A 34 -9.57 -4.84 -6.55
N LEU A 35 -9.96 -4.37 -7.74
CA LEU A 35 -10.77 -5.13 -8.68
C LEU A 35 -9.98 -6.15 -9.52
N THR A 36 -8.67 -5.99 -9.62
CA THR A 36 -7.84 -6.87 -10.47
C THR A 36 -7.59 -8.21 -9.80
N THR A 37 -8.05 -9.28 -10.43
CA THR A 37 -7.68 -10.65 -10.10
C THR A 37 -6.31 -11.00 -10.70
N GLY A 38 -5.43 -11.67 -9.94
CA GLY A 38 -4.07 -12.04 -10.37
C GLY A 38 -3.03 -10.94 -10.16
N ARG A 39 -2.05 -10.84 -11.06
CA ARG A 39 -0.93 -9.89 -10.90
C ARG A 39 -1.39 -8.44 -11.03
N ARG A 40 -1.19 -7.63 -9.99
CA ARG A 40 -1.53 -6.19 -9.94
C ARG A 40 -0.46 -5.31 -10.60
N THR A 41 -0.08 -5.63 -11.85
CA THR A 41 0.75 -4.73 -12.65
C THR A 41 -0.10 -3.56 -13.17
N VAL A 42 0.53 -2.39 -13.39
CA VAL A 42 -0.18 -1.22 -13.97
C VAL A 42 -0.94 -1.59 -15.26
N ALA A 43 -0.35 -2.45 -16.10
CA ALA A 43 -0.99 -2.89 -17.34
C ALA A 43 -2.27 -3.72 -17.08
N ASN A 44 -2.25 -4.63 -16.10
CA ASN A 44 -3.43 -5.43 -15.75
C ASN A 44 -4.51 -4.59 -15.05
N VAL A 45 -4.10 -3.70 -14.15
CA VAL A 45 -5.00 -2.74 -13.49
C VAL A 45 -5.75 -1.90 -14.53
N LEU A 46 -5.04 -1.32 -15.50
CA LEU A 46 -5.68 -0.54 -16.56
C LEU A 46 -6.55 -1.38 -17.50
N ARG A 47 -6.19 -2.65 -17.75
CA ARG A 47 -7.03 -3.58 -18.53
C ARG A 47 -8.34 -3.88 -17.79
N THR A 48 -8.30 -4.05 -16.47
CA THR A 48 -9.51 -4.24 -15.63
C THR A 48 -10.41 -3.02 -15.67
N LEU A 49 -9.85 -1.82 -15.55
CA LEU A 49 -10.61 -0.56 -15.54
C LEU A 49 -11.13 -0.16 -16.92
N ARG A 50 -10.49 -0.60 -18.00
CA ARG A 50 -10.89 -0.26 -19.40
C ARG A 50 -11.05 1.26 -19.61
N HIS A 51 -12.22 1.70 -20.06
CA HIS A 51 -12.55 3.10 -20.33
C HIS A 51 -12.62 3.99 -19.08
N LEU A 52 -12.69 3.42 -17.88
CA LEU A 52 -12.70 4.16 -16.62
C LEU A 52 -11.33 4.78 -16.26
N ALA A 53 -10.27 4.36 -16.92
CA ALA A 53 -8.92 4.89 -16.75
C ALA A 53 -8.43 5.57 -18.06
N PRO A 54 -8.89 6.79 -18.37
CA PRO A 54 -8.56 7.47 -19.61
C PRO A 54 -7.09 7.89 -19.65
N GLY A 55 -6.55 8.01 -20.85
CA GLY A 55 -5.19 8.46 -21.09
C GLY A 55 -4.18 7.34 -21.29
N HIS A 56 -2.91 7.72 -21.42
CA HIS A 56 -1.85 6.79 -21.78
C HIS A 56 -1.30 6.05 -20.56
N ARG A 57 -0.98 4.76 -20.72
CA ARG A 57 -0.44 3.88 -19.65
C ARG A 57 0.77 4.47 -18.92
N THR A 58 1.66 5.16 -19.64
CA THR A 58 2.86 5.79 -19.06
C THR A 58 2.52 6.83 -18.00
N SER A 59 1.38 7.54 -18.13
CA SER A 59 0.93 8.51 -17.13
C SER A 59 0.62 7.85 -15.78
N TYR A 60 0.08 6.64 -15.79
CA TYR A 60 -0.17 5.84 -14.58
C TYR A 60 1.11 5.25 -14.00
N GLN A 61 2.03 4.79 -14.85
CA GLN A 61 3.35 4.34 -14.40
C GLN A 61 4.14 5.47 -13.71
N ARG A 62 4.04 6.71 -14.21
CA ARG A 62 4.70 7.88 -13.60
C ARG A 62 4.19 8.20 -12.19
N VAL A 63 2.95 7.86 -11.84
CA VAL A 63 2.44 8.01 -10.46
C VAL A 63 3.32 7.24 -9.48
N LEU A 64 3.77 6.04 -9.85
CA LEU A 64 4.57 5.17 -8.99
C LEU A 64 6.09 5.43 -9.09
N SER A 65 6.56 6.07 -10.18
CA SER A 65 8.00 6.17 -10.45
C SER A 65 8.56 7.59 -10.44
N ARG A 66 7.74 8.64 -10.64
CA ARG A 66 8.24 10.03 -10.85
C ARG A 66 7.39 11.11 -10.18
N ALA A 67 6.12 10.86 -9.89
CA ALA A 67 5.25 11.88 -9.30
C ALA A 67 5.73 12.26 -7.89
N PRO A 68 5.79 13.55 -7.56
CA PRO A 68 6.26 14.02 -6.26
C PRO A 68 5.18 13.86 -5.19
N TRP A 69 5.09 12.68 -4.61
CA TRP A 69 4.26 12.40 -3.43
C TRP A 69 5.05 11.57 -2.42
N SER A 70 4.65 11.65 -1.16
CA SER A 70 5.34 10.99 -0.06
C SER A 70 4.50 9.84 0.50
N GLY A 71 5.07 8.62 0.51
CA GLY A 71 4.46 7.46 1.15
C GLY A 71 4.21 7.69 2.64
N LEU A 72 5.15 8.35 3.33
CA LEU A 72 4.99 8.70 4.74
C LEU A 72 3.80 9.64 4.97
N ARG A 73 3.64 10.68 4.16
CA ARG A 73 2.47 11.58 4.27
C ARG A 73 1.17 10.85 3.99
N LEU A 74 1.16 9.96 3.01
CA LEU A 74 0.01 9.12 2.69
C LEU A 74 -0.33 8.18 3.85
N GLY A 75 0.67 7.51 4.44
CA GLY A 75 0.49 6.66 5.62
C GLY A 75 -0.02 7.43 6.84
N CYS A 76 0.51 8.63 7.11
CA CYS A 76 0.01 9.49 8.18
C CYS A 76 -1.45 9.92 7.94
N ALA A 77 -1.82 10.23 6.69
CA ALA A 77 -3.20 10.57 6.34
C ALA A 77 -4.15 9.40 6.56
N LEU A 78 -3.74 8.21 6.11
CA LEU A 78 -4.48 6.97 6.33
C LEU A 78 -4.62 6.67 7.83
N MET A 79 -3.53 6.76 8.59
CA MET A 79 -3.55 6.54 10.03
C MET A 79 -4.53 7.48 10.74
N ARG A 80 -4.51 8.77 10.45
CA ARG A 80 -5.48 9.74 11.02
C ARG A 80 -6.91 9.33 10.71
N PHE A 81 -7.19 9.01 9.45
CA PHE A 81 -8.52 8.56 9.04
C PHE A 81 -8.97 7.32 9.82
N LEU A 82 -8.09 6.31 9.98
CA LEU A 82 -8.41 5.09 10.72
C LEU A 82 -8.66 5.38 12.21
N LEU A 83 -7.86 6.23 12.84
CA LEU A 83 -8.05 6.60 14.25
C LEU A 83 -9.36 7.34 14.47
N GLU A 84 -9.70 8.31 13.61
CA GLU A 84 -10.92 9.08 13.70
C GLU A 84 -12.19 8.24 13.51
N HIS A 85 -12.17 7.25 12.63
CA HIS A 85 -13.36 6.51 12.23
C HIS A 85 -13.48 5.12 12.87
N LEU A 86 -12.35 4.48 13.22
CA LEU A 86 -12.35 3.09 13.68
C LEU A 86 -11.82 2.91 15.11
N VAL A 87 -11.08 3.89 15.65
CA VAL A 87 -10.55 3.86 17.02
C VAL A 87 -10.76 5.22 17.69
N PRO A 88 -12.01 5.74 17.73
CA PRO A 88 -12.26 7.10 18.23
C PRO A 88 -12.03 7.24 19.74
N TYR A 89 -12.01 6.14 20.48
CA TYR A 89 -11.83 6.13 21.93
C TYR A 89 -10.89 5.01 22.37
N GLY A 90 -10.17 5.24 23.47
CA GLY A 90 -9.31 4.27 24.10
C GLY A 90 -7.86 4.26 23.59
N PRO A 91 -7.04 3.31 24.04
CA PRO A 91 -5.64 3.23 23.68
C PRO A 91 -5.45 2.75 22.22
N VAL A 92 -4.62 3.43 21.49
CA VAL A 92 -4.22 3.01 20.13
C VAL A 92 -3.20 1.88 20.24
N GLN A 93 -3.53 0.72 19.69
CA GLN A 93 -2.63 -0.42 19.64
C GLN A 93 -1.96 -0.50 18.27
N LEU A 94 -0.63 -0.51 18.27
CA LEU A 94 0.18 -0.61 17.04
C LEU A 94 0.90 -1.94 17.02
N VAL A 95 1.06 -2.49 15.83
CA VAL A 95 1.87 -3.68 15.55
C VAL A 95 2.89 -3.33 14.47
N GLY A 96 4.15 -3.70 14.73
CA GLY A 96 5.23 -3.60 13.75
C GLY A 96 5.71 -4.99 13.36
N ASP A 97 5.92 -5.20 12.07
CA ASP A 97 6.53 -6.42 11.53
C ASP A 97 7.53 -6.07 10.45
N ASP A 98 8.54 -6.92 10.27
CA ASP A 98 9.48 -6.77 9.17
C ASP A 98 9.41 -7.94 8.20
N THR A 99 9.56 -7.63 6.91
CA THR A 99 9.59 -8.64 5.85
C THR A 99 10.68 -8.36 4.84
N VAL A 100 11.27 -9.42 4.28
CA VAL A 100 12.26 -9.32 3.22
C VAL A 100 11.63 -9.73 1.89
N ASP A 101 11.49 -8.75 0.98
CA ASP A 101 11.05 -9.00 -0.39
C ASP A 101 12.25 -9.24 -1.30
N GLY A 102 12.33 -10.47 -1.83
CA GLY A 102 13.46 -10.91 -2.64
C GLY A 102 13.42 -10.42 -4.09
N HIS A 103 14.52 -9.83 -4.56
CA HIS A 103 14.67 -9.37 -5.94
C HIS A 103 15.79 -10.10 -6.67
N LYS A 104 15.50 -10.62 -7.85
CA LYS A 104 16.48 -11.32 -8.72
C LYS A 104 17.31 -10.34 -9.56
N GLY A 105 16.78 -9.14 -9.88
CA GLY A 105 17.46 -8.14 -10.70
C GLY A 105 18.81 -7.71 -10.10
N GLU A 106 19.83 -7.54 -10.93
CA GLU A 106 21.17 -7.11 -10.48
C GLU A 106 21.20 -5.62 -10.13
N ARG A 107 20.51 -4.80 -10.92
CA ARG A 107 20.49 -3.32 -10.78
C ARG A 107 19.20 -2.84 -10.10
N VAL A 108 18.95 -3.31 -8.88
CA VAL A 108 17.81 -2.84 -8.08
C VAL A 108 18.34 -1.90 -7.02
N TYR A 109 17.90 -0.63 -7.08
CA TYR A 109 18.32 0.42 -6.14
C TYR A 109 17.96 0.03 -4.69
N GLY A 110 18.90 0.20 -3.76
CA GLY A 110 18.67 -0.11 -2.35
C GLY A 110 18.60 -1.59 -1.99
N LYS A 111 18.85 -2.49 -2.96
CA LYS A 111 18.90 -3.93 -2.71
C LYS A 111 20.08 -4.28 -1.80
N GLY A 112 19.78 -4.95 -0.70
CA GLY A 112 20.78 -5.45 0.26
C GLY A 112 20.72 -6.96 0.45
N ARG A 113 21.72 -7.49 1.15
CA ARG A 113 21.75 -8.88 1.62
C ARG A 113 21.18 -8.94 3.04
N HIS A 114 20.10 -9.70 3.22
CA HIS A 114 19.42 -9.85 4.49
C HIS A 114 19.35 -11.31 4.91
N ARG A 115 19.45 -11.59 6.22
CA ARG A 115 19.17 -12.91 6.75
C ARG A 115 17.69 -13.22 6.55
N ASP A 116 17.38 -14.39 6.03
CA ASP A 116 16.02 -14.89 5.91
C ASP A 116 15.64 -15.58 7.23
N PRO A 117 14.77 -15.00 8.08
CA PRO A 117 14.43 -15.56 9.39
C PRO A 117 13.59 -16.83 9.27
N VAL A 118 12.83 -16.97 8.18
CA VAL A 118 11.93 -18.11 7.96
C VAL A 118 12.71 -19.36 7.52
N ARG A 119 13.77 -19.18 6.73
CA ARG A 119 14.55 -20.29 6.17
C ARG A 119 15.84 -20.57 6.92
N SER A 120 16.24 -19.70 7.86
CA SER A 120 17.40 -19.90 8.69
C SER A 120 17.06 -20.77 9.89
N THR A 121 17.97 -21.68 10.25
CA THR A 121 17.93 -22.51 11.46
C THR A 121 19.08 -22.14 12.41
N HIS A 122 19.18 -22.81 13.56
CA HIS A 122 20.31 -22.62 14.49
C HIS A 122 21.65 -23.01 13.85
N SER A 123 21.64 -24.03 13.00
CA SER A 123 22.87 -24.59 12.37
C SER A 123 23.13 -24.04 10.96
N TYR A 124 22.16 -23.38 10.34
CA TYR A 124 22.28 -22.91 8.97
C TYR A 124 21.61 -21.54 8.76
N THR A 125 22.39 -20.57 8.26
CA THR A 125 21.90 -19.23 7.94
C THR A 125 21.66 -19.08 6.44
N THR A 126 20.40 -18.83 6.08
CA THR A 126 20.01 -18.52 4.70
C THR A 126 19.96 -17.02 4.48
N TRP A 127 20.46 -16.58 3.34
CA TRP A 127 20.48 -15.18 2.95
C TRP A 127 19.56 -14.91 1.79
N ARG A 128 18.92 -13.74 1.81
CA ARG A 128 18.05 -13.25 0.72
C ARG A 128 18.52 -11.88 0.27
N TYR A 129 18.58 -11.68 -1.04
CA TYR A 129 18.88 -10.38 -1.64
C TYR A 129 17.59 -9.67 -2.00
N GLY A 130 17.39 -8.46 -1.49
CA GLY A 130 16.16 -7.71 -1.70
C GLY A 130 16.06 -6.46 -0.85
N HIS A 131 14.84 -6.03 -0.59
CA HIS A 131 14.54 -4.95 0.35
C HIS A 131 13.98 -5.53 1.64
N ARG A 132 14.35 -4.92 2.76
CA ARG A 132 13.72 -5.15 4.05
C ARG A 132 12.71 -4.05 4.31
N TRP A 133 11.46 -4.42 4.43
CA TRP A 133 10.35 -3.52 4.71
C TRP A 133 9.93 -3.66 6.15
N VAL A 134 9.70 -2.53 6.81
CA VAL A 134 9.04 -2.48 8.10
C VAL A 134 7.61 -2.02 7.85
N VAL A 135 6.65 -2.81 8.29
CA VAL A 135 5.22 -2.50 8.17
C VAL A 135 4.69 -2.13 9.54
N LEU A 136 4.10 -0.94 9.65
CA LEU A 136 3.37 -0.50 10.83
C LEU A 136 1.88 -0.62 10.57
N ALA A 137 1.16 -1.24 11.51
CA ALA A 137 -0.29 -1.41 11.41
C ALA A 137 -1.01 -0.98 12.70
N VAL A 138 -2.23 -0.47 12.55
CA VAL A 138 -3.17 -0.20 13.65
C VAL A 138 -4.05 -1.42 13.85
N LEU A 139 -4.20 -1.87 15.10
CA LEU A 139 -5.14 -2.92 15.44
C LEU A 139 -6.55 -2.34 15.61
N VAL A 140 -7.49 -2.89 14.88
CA VAL A 140 -8.89 -2.45 14.87
C VAL A 140 -9.81 -3.64 15.15
N GLU A 141 -10.85 -3.42 15.93
CA GLU A 141 -11.93 -4.39 16.17
C GLU A 141 -13.13 -4.04 15.27
N PHE A 142 -13.64 -5.02 14.57
CA PHE A 142 -14.86 -4.86 13.76
C PHE A 142 -15.98 -5.71 14.36
N PRO A 143 -17.23 -5.21 14.42
CA PRO A 143 -18.37 -5.94 15.00
C PRO A 143 -18.66 -7.27 14.31
N PHE A 144 -18.28 -7.39 13.04
CA PHE A 144 -18.49 -8.61 12.23
C PHE A 144 -17.32 -9.59 12.30
N ALA A 145 -16.22 -9.25 12.99
CA ALA A 145 -15.01 -10.07 13.05
C ALA A 145 -14.76 -10.61 14.46
N THR A 146 -14.41 -11.88 14.55
CA THR A 146 -14.08 -12.55 15.83
C THR A 146 -12.66 -12.23 16.33
N ARG A 147 -11.84 -11.60 15.50
CA ARG A 147 -10.44 -11.22 15.80
C ARG A 147 -10.15 -9.80 15.38
N ARG A 148 -9.16 -9.20 16.03
CA ARG A 148 -8.63 -7.89 15.64
C ARG A 148 -7.96 -7.94 14.26
N TRP A 149 -8.12 -6.88 13.50
CA TRP A 149 -7.50 -6.69 12.20
C TRP A 149 -6.35 -5.73 12.30
N ALA A 150 -5.21 -6.09 11.71
CA ALA A 150 -4.06 -5.19 11.57
C ALA A 150 -4.18 -4.45 10.23
N LEU A 151 -4.48 -3.15 10.29
CA LEU A 151 -4.59 -2.29 9.11
C LEU A 151 -3.27 -1.58 8.89
N ALA A 152 -2.53 -1.97 7.85
CA ALA A 152 -1.23 -1.38 7.52
C ALA A 152 -1.36 0.10 7.15
N VAL A 153 -0.52 0.95 7.75
CA VAL A 153 -0.51 2.41 7.56
C VAL A 153 0.84 2.91 7.05
N LEU A 154 1.91 2.13 7.22
CA LEU A 154 3.26 2.47 6.76
C LEU A 154 4.03 1.20 6.42
#